data_90c355b76d8d8eed9ac451e84f4b1f90
#
_entry.id   90c355b76d8d8eed9ac451e84f4b1f90
#
_cell.length_a   1.000
_cell.length_b   1.000
_cell.length_c   1.000
_cell.angle_alpha   90.00
_cell.angle_beta   90.00
_cell.angle_gamma   90.00
#
_symmetry.space_group_name_H-M   'P 1'
#
loop_
_entity.id
_entity.type
_entity.pdbx_description
1 polymer ?
#
loop_
_entity_poly.entity_id
_entity_poly.type
_entity_poly.pdbx_seq_one_letter_code
_entity_poly.pdbx_strand_id
1 'polypeptide(L)'
;YFSIIDDTDDATYENIKPVYDFLYDKDIFITKTVWVYPVLDKYSSGDCLERQEYADYIKLLSSRGYEIGLHNVGSADYDSPYTRDKILEGIERFHDILGFYPTICVNHSYNPDSIYGGYKRFNFPFSFLVRKLYPQYGRTFYGEVEGSKYFWGDKYKELFKYSRNHECGNINTIAYDKYMPYIDHKRDKYANYWYSATFAPNPQVFNYVVTPHSIRHLENVGGCCIIFTHLGYYYKNGQLDSGFVER
;
A
#
# COMPACT_ATOMS: atom_id res chain seq x y z
N TYR A 1 9.78 -3.07 -16.99
CA TYR A 1 8.56 -2.52 -16.42
C TYR A 1 8.85 -1.75 -15.13
N PHE A 2 8.25 -0.59 -14.97
CA PHE A 2 8.37 0.24 -13.75
C PHE A 2 6.98 0.71 -13.32
N SER A 3 6.66 0.56 -12.04
CA SER A 3 5.40 1.00 -11.44
C SER A 3 5.63 1.52 -10.02
N ILE A 4 4.80 2.45 -9.59
CA ILE A 4 4.81 3.02 -8.24
C ILE A 4 3.50 2.66 -7.55
N ILE A 5 3.57 2.30 -6.28
CA ILE A 5 2.42 2.22 -5.37
C ILE A 5 2.63 3.25 -4.28
N ASP A 6 1.73 4.23 -4.23
CA ASP A 6 1.72 5.28 -3.22
C ASP A 6 0.87 4.85 -2.03
N ASP A 7 1.53 4.52 -0.91
CA ASP A 7 0.85 4.29 0.36
C ASP A 7 0.38 5.64 0.92
N THR A 8 -0.81 5.65 1.51
CA THR A 8 -1.51 6.92 1.84
C THR A 8 -1.05 7.58 3.14
N ASP A 9 -0.11 6.96 3.86
CA ASP A 9 0.43 7.55 5.09
C ASP A 9 0.94 8.97 4.83
N ASP A 10 0.59 9.89 5.74
CA ASP A 10 0.92 11.32 5.70
C ASP A 10 0.47 12.06 4.42
N ALA A 11 -0.40 11.46 3.61
CA ALA A 11 -0.95 12.08 2.43
C ALA A 11 -2.13 13.01 2.79
N THR A 12 -2.03 14.28 2.43
CA THR A 12 -3.12 15.25 2.47
C THR A 12 -3.44 15.75 1.07
N TYR A 13 -4.61 16.31 0.86
CA TYR A 13 -4.94 16.95 -0.43
C TYR A 13 -3.86 17.95 -0.86
N GLU A 14 -3.38 18.75 0.09
CA GLU A 14 -2.42 19.83 -0.17
C GLU A 14 -1.04 19.31 -0.59
N ASN A 15 -0.59 18.19 -0.03
CA ASN A 15 0.76 17.71 -0.33
C ASN A 15 0.80 16.72 -1.50
N ILE A 16 -0.27 15.96 -1.75
CA ILE A 16 -0.27 15.03 -2.88
C ILE A 16 -0.67 15.70 -4.21
N LYS A 17 -1.54 16.72 -4.18
CA LYS A 17 -2.00 17.35 -5.42
C LYS A 17 -0.85 17.82 -6.32
N PRO A 18 0.16 18.58 -5.85
CA PRO A 18 1.27 18.99 -6.70
C PRO A 18 2.09 17.83 -7.26
N VAL A 19 2.22 16.74 -6.50
CA VAL A 19 2.95 15.54 -6.93
C VAL A 19 2.21 14.83 -8.05
N TYR A 20 0.90 14.61 -7.89
CA TYR A 20 0.09 13.94 -8.90
C TYR A 20 -0.15 14.78 -10.14
N ASP A 21 -0.26 16.10 -10.02
CA ASP A 21 -0.32 16.99 -11.18
C ASP A 21 1.00 16.91 -11.97
N PHE A 22 2.16 16.89 -11.31
CA PHE A 22 3.46 16.66 -11.96
C PHE A 22 3.53 15.30 -12.66
N LEU A 23 3.08 14.21 -12.01
CA LEU A 23 3.06 12.88 -12.62
C LEU A 23 2.14 12.84 -13.85
N TYR A 24 0.97 13.47 -13.75
CA TYR A 24 0.03 13.57 -14.85
C TYR A 24 0.60 14.32 -16.07
N ASP A 25 1.30 15.42 -15.83
CA ASP A 25 1.98 16.20 -16.88
C ASP A 25 3.13 15.40 -17.54
N LYS A 26 3.58 14.33 -16.94
CA LYS A 26 4.62 13.41 -17.45
C LYS A 26 4.05 12.11 -18.01
N ASP A 27 2.74 11.95 -18.11
CA ASP A 27 2.06 10.70 -18.50
C ASP A 27 2.46 9.50 -17.62
N ILE A 28 2.72 9.73 -16.33
CA ILE A 28 3.09 8.69 -15.36
C ILE A 28 1.87 8.34 -14.52
N PHE A 29 1.32 7.15 -14.75
CA PHE A 29 0.17 6.63 -14.01
C PHE A 29 0.62 5.58 -13.02
N ILE A 30 0.14 5.68 -11.78
CA ILE A 30 0.55 4.86 -10.65
C ILE A 30 -0.66 4.36 -9.86
N THR A 31 -0.44 3.46 -8.91
CA THR A 31 -1.48 3.04 -7.96
C THR A 31 -1.43 3.94 -6.73
N LYS A 32 -2.54 4.61 -6.43
CA LYS A 32 -2.78 5.34 -5.17
C LYS A 32 -3.60 4.48 -4.23
N THR A 33 -3.11 4.23 -3.04
CA THR A 33 -3.96 3.65 -1.98
C THR A 33 -4.57 4.74 -1.12
N VAL A 34 -5.75 4.50 -0.56
CA VAL A 34 -6.47 5.49 0.25
C VAL A 34 -7.02 4.88 1.54
N TRP A 35 -7.23 5.71 2.52
CA TRP A 35 -8.07 5.42 3.69
C TRP A 35 -9.50 5.92 3.45
N VAL A 36 -10.47 5.16 3.96
CA VAL A 36 -11.87 5.57 3.98
C VAL A 36 -12.16 6.41 5.21
N TYR A 37 -11.63 6.00 6.36
CA TYR A 37 -11.85 6.62 7.67
C TYR A 37 -10.65 7.44 8.13
N PRO A 38 -10.87 8.43 9.02
CA PRO A 38 -9.79 9.20 9.62
C PRO A 38 -8.77 8.34 10.37
N VAL A 39 -7.56 8.86 10.49
CA VAL A 39 -6.47 8.24 11.25
C VAL A 39 -6.86 8.10 12.73
N LEU A 40 -6.71 6.92 13.29
CA LEU A 40 -6.96 6.62 14.70
C LEU A 40 -5.67 6.36 15.49
N ASP A 41 -4.60 5.93 14.85
CA ASP A 41 -3.32 5.72 15.52
C ASP A 41 -2.60 7.06 15.74
N LYS A 42 -1.59 6.98 16.62
CA LYS A 42 -0.79 8.17 17.02
C LYS A 42 0.48 8.38 16.20
N TYR A 43 0.73 7.53 15.22
CA TYR A 43 2.00 7.52 14.47
C TYR A 43 1.81 8.02 13.05
N SER A 44 0.60 7.90 12.53
CA SER A 44 0.26 8.28 11.15
C SER A 44 -0.54 9.58 11.13
N SER A 45 -0.54 10.23 10.00
CA SER A 45 -1.39 11.37 9.69
C SER A 45 -1.85 11.28 8.24
N GLY A 46 -2.79 12.10 7.84
CA GLY A 46 -3.26 12.18 6.46
C GLY A 46 -4.76 12.32 6.33
N ASP A 47 -5.19 12.55 5.10
CA ASP A 47 -6.59 12.65 4.74
C ASP A 47 -7.19 11.26 4.41
N CYS A 48 -8.50 11.21 4.45
CA CYS A 48 -9.28 10.05 4.09
C CYS A 48 -10.46 10.46 3.20
N LEU A 49 -11.21 9.47 2.69
CA LEU A 49 -12.35 9.73 1.81
C LEU A 49 -13.54 10.45 2.49
N GLU A 50 -13.52 10.62 3.82
CA GLU A 50 -14.52 11.45 4.51
C GLU A 50 -14.26 12.97 4.36
N ARG A 51 -13.03 13.37 3.99
CA ARG A 51 -12.72 14.75 3.62
C ARG A 51 -13.13 14.99 2.17
N GLN A 52 -14.13 15.84 1.95
CA GLN A 52 -14.74 16.05 0.64
C GLN A 52 -13.72 16.47 -0.45
N GLU A 53 -12.85 17.44 -0.17
CA GLU A 53 -11.84 17.90 -1.13
C GLU A 53 -10.86 16.79 -1.54
N TYR A 54 -10.45 15.97 -0.58
CA TYR A 54 -9.60 14.81 -0.85
C TYR A 54 -10.35 13.77 -1.68
N ALA A 55 -11.58 13.43 -1.30
CA ALA A 55 -12.40 12.47 -2.04
C ALA A 55 -12.65 12.91 -3.50
N ASP A 56 -12.96 14.18 -3.72
CA ASP A 56 -13.16 14.72 -5.07
C ASP A 56 -11.87 14.69 -5.88
N TYR A 57 -10.72 14.92 -5.25
CA TYR A 57 -9.44 14.80 -5.92
C TYR A 57 -9.10 13.33 -6.25
N ILE A 58 -9.38 12.38 -5.37
CA ILE A 58 -9.21 10.95 -5.65
C ILE A 58 -10.10 10.49 -6.80
N LYS A 59 -11.35 10.98 -6.89
CA LYS A 59 -12.23 10.75 -8.07
C LYS A 59 -11.60 11.29 -9.35
N LEU A 60 -11.02 12.49 -9.29
CA LEU A 60 -10.32 13.08 -10.43
C LEU A 60 -9.13 12.21 -10.85
N LEU A 61 -8.32 11.72 -9.90
CA LEU A 61 -7.20 10.81 -10.20
C LEU A 61 -7.70 9.53 -10.88
N SER A 62 -8.76 8.91 -10.36
CA SER A 62 -9.38 7.74 -10.99
C SER A 62 -9.84 8.03 -12.42
N SER A 63 -10.50 9.16 -12.65
CA SER A 63 -10.95 9.56 -14.00
C SER A 63 -9.80 9.85 -14.97
N ARG A 64 -8.63 10.20 -14.46
CA ARG A 64 -7.38 10.40 -15.21
C ARG A 64 -6.65 9.10 -15.52
N GLY A 65 -7.11 7.95 -14.99
CA GLY A 65 -6.51 6.63 -15.25
C GLY A 65 -5.57 6.11 -14.15
N TYR A 66 -5.48 6.79 -13.02
CA TYR A 66 -4.78 6.25 -11.85
C TYR A 66 -5.57 5.10 -11.23
N GLU A 67 -4.91 4.01 -10.87
CA GLU A 67 -5.52 2.94 -10.08
C GLU A 67 -5.68 3.40 -8.63
N ILE A 68 -6.88 3.21 -8.05
CA ILE A 68 -7.14 3.52 -6.66
C ILE A 68 -7.34 2.23 -5.87
N GLY A 69 -6.46 1.98 -4.91
CA GLY A 69 -6.47 0.83 -4.01
C GLY A 69 -6.85 1.19 -2.58
N LEU A 70 -7.00 0.19 -1.75
CA LEU A 70 -7.30 0.34 -0.32
C LEU A 70 -6.03 0.14 0.53
N HIS A 71 -5.84 0.97 1.57
CA HIS A 71 -4.80 0.80 2.58
C HIS A 71 -5.41 0.46 3.95
N ASN A 72 -5.93 -0.77 4.13
CA ASN A 72 -7.00 -1.08 5.05
C ASN A 72 -8.16 -0.04 4.90
N VAL A 73 -9.18 -0.07 5.72
CA VAL A 73 -10.25 0.96 5.66
C VAL A 73 -9.86 2.27 6.34
N GLY A 74 -8.78 2.26 7.08
CA GLY A 74 -8.22 3.41 7.78
C GLY A 74 -7.00 3.00 8.57
N SER A 75 -6.24 3.98 9.06
CA SER A 75 -5.14 3.76 9.97
C SER A 75 -5.67 3.53 11.38
N ALA A 76 -5.40 2.37 11.95
CA ALA A 76 -5.76 2.01 13.31
C ALA A 76 -4.56 1.44 14.06
N ASP A 77 -4.60 1.44 15.38
CA ASP A 77 -3.63 0.75 16.19
C ASP A 77 -4.23 -0.48 16.88
N TYR A 78 -3.40 -1.17 17.65
CA TYR A 78 -3.79 -2.40 18.32
C TYR A 78 -4.88 -2.20 19.38
N ASP A 79 -4.97 -0.99 19.94
CA ASP A 79 -5.90 -0.63 21.00
C ASP A 79 -7.25 -0.13 20.45
N SER A 80 -7.25 0.33 19.20
CA SER A 80 -8.43 0.90 18.52
C SER A 80 -8.64 0.31 17.13
N PRO A 81 -8.79 -1.02 17.00
CA PRO A 81 -8.93 -1.67 15.70
C PRO A 81 -10.36 -1.52 15.15
N TYR A 82 -10.47 -1.57 13.83
CA TYR A 82 -11.76 -1.67 13.16
C TYR A 82 -12.35 -3.07 13.32
N THR A 83 -13.63 -3.15 13.71
CA THR A 83 -14.39 -4.40 13.71
C THR A 83 -14.77 -4.81 12.29
N ARG A 84 -15.14 -6.09 12.10
CA ARG A 84 -15.65 -6.59 10.81
C ARG A 84 -16.72 -5.69 10.22
N ASP A 85 -17.75 -5.34 11.00
CA ASP A 85 -18.86 -4.54 10.51
C ASP A 85 -18.37 -3.17 10.01
N LYS A 86 -17.44 -2.56 10.76
CA LYS A 86 -16.86 -1.27 10.37
C LYS A 86 -15.98 -1.37 9.12
N ILE A 87 -15.26 -2.48 8.95
CA ILE A 87 -14.46 -2.74 7.76
C ILE A 87 -15.38 -2.90 6.53
N LEU A 88 -16.46 -3.69 6.66
CA LEU A 88 -17.40 -3.89 5.57
C LEU A 88 -18.12 -2.59 5.21
N GLU A 89 -18.57 -1.82 6.20
CA GLU A 89 -19.12 -0.46 5.97
C GLU A 89 -18.12 0.43 5.22
N GLY A 90 -16.84 0.38 5.60
CA GLY A 90 -15.79 1.16 4.94
C GLY A 90 -15.61 0.77 3.47
N ILE A 91 -15.66 -0.51 3.15
CA ILE A 91 -15.58 -1.01 1.77
C ILE A 91 -16.77 -0.52 0.94
N GLU A 92 -18.00 -0.58 1.50
CA GLU A 92 -19.19 -0.04 0.82
C GLU A 92 -19.10 1.48 0.65
N ARG A 93 -18.60 2.21 1.64
CA ARG A 93 -18.35 3.67 1.52
C ARG A 93 -17.32 3.99 0.44
N PHE A 94 -16.26 3.19 0.31
CA PHE A 94 -15.31 3.35 -0.79
C PHE A 94 -16.04 3.24 -2.13
N HIS A 95 -16.87 2.20 -2.28
CA HIS A 95 -17.68 2.01 -3.48
C HIS A 95 -18.67 3.16 -3.72
N ASP A 96 -19.39 3.59 -2.70
CA ASP A 96 -20.37 4.68 -2.82
C ASP A 96 -19.74 6.01 -3.23
N ILE A 97 -18.51 6.26 -2.75
CA ILE A 97 -17.78 7.48 -3.07
C ILE A 97 -17.15 7.41 -4.47
N LEU A 98 -16.51 6.30 -4.82
CA LEU A 98 -15.68 6.20 -6.03
C LEU A 98 -16.38 5.51 -7.21
N GLY A 99 -17.46 4.76 -6.97
CA GLY A 99 -18.25 4.07 -7.99
C GLY A 99 -17.74 2.70 -8.40
N PHE A 100 -16.73 2.15 -7.70
CA PHE A 100 -16.16 0.82 -7.95
C PHE A 100 -15.54 0.23 -6.67
N TYR A 101 -15.34 -1.08 -6.65
CA TYR A 101 -14.59 -1.75 -5.57
C TYR A 101 -13.09 -1.81 -5.90
N PRO A 102 -12.20 -1.65 -4.90
CA PRO A 102 -10.75 -1.70 -5.12
C PRO A 102 -10.30 -3.14 -5.43
N THR A 103 -9.36 -3.29 -6.37
CA THR A 103 -8.77 -4.59 -6.75
C THR A 103 -7.49 -4.92 -5.99
N ILE A 104 -6.89 -3.90 -5.37
CA ILE A 104 -5.66 -4.02 -4.59
C ILE A 104 -5.88 -3.51 -3.17
N CYS A 105 -5.35 -4.26 -2.21
CA CYS A 105 -5.30 -3.85 -0.82
C CYS A 105 -3.88 -3.99 -0.28
N VAL A 106 -3.42 -2.96 0.39
CA VAL A 106 -2.15 -2.93 1.11
C VAL A 106 -2.42 -2.89 2.60
N ASN A 107 -1.79 -3.79 3.37
CA ASN A 107 -1.90 -3.76 4.81
C ASN A 107 -1.16 -2.55 5.40
N HIS A 108 -1.83 -1.77 6.22
CA HIS A 108 -1.18 -0.79 7.08
C HIS A 108 -0.46 -1.51 8.24
N SER A 109 0.75 -1.04 8.58
CA SER A 109 1.70 -1.79 9.43
C SER A 109 1.19 -2.17 10.82
N TYR A 110 0.31 -1.37 11.42
CA TYR A 110 -0.13 -1.55 12.81
C TYR A 110 -1.57 -2.03 12.95
N ASN A 111 -2.31 -2.12 11.86
CA ASN A 111 -3.70 -2.52 11.87
C ASN A 111 -3.87 -3.99 12.28
N PRO A 112 -4.53 -4.29 13.40
CA PRO A 112 -4.77 -5.67 13.81
C PRO A 112 -5.74 -6.43 12.90
N ASP A 113 -6.52 -5.74 12.09
CA ASP A 113 -7.40 -6.29 11.05
C ASP A 113 -6.66 -6.67 9.75
N SER A 114 -5.35 -6.47 9.66
CA SER A 114 -4.55 -6.83 8.50
C SER A 114 -4.63 -8.33 8.17
N ILE A 115 -4.67 -8.65 6.88
CA ILE A 115 -4.71 -10.02 6.37
C ILE A 115 -3.27 -10.56 6.27
N TYR A 116 -2.98 -11.65 6.96
CA TYR A 116 -1.66 -12.27 7.01
C TYR A 116 -0.53 -11.27 7.33
N GLY A 117 -0.79 -10.35 8.25
CA GLY A 117 0.17 -9.33 8.66
C GLY A 117 1.33 -9.86 9.50
N GLY A 118 2.39 -9.05 9.64
CA GLY A 118 3.52 -9.32 10.54
C GLY A 118 4.23 -10.64 10.25
N TYR A 119 4.43 -11.46 11.29
CA TYR A 119 5.16 -12.74 11.18
C TYR A 119 4.47 -13.77 10.26
N LYS A 120 3.16 -13.64 10.03
CA LYS A 120 2.41 -14.54 9.13
C LYS A 120 2.77 -14.35 7.65
N ARG A 121 3.52 -13.31 7.32
CA ARG A 121 4.10 -13.10 5.97
C ARG A 121 5.24 -14.08 5.68
N PHE A 122 5.82 -14.72 6.70
CA PHE A 122 6.99 -15.58 6.58
C PHE A 122 6.65 -17.05 6.83
N ASN A 123 7.40 -17.94 6.18
CA ASN A 123 7.34 -19.38 6.45
C ASN A 123 8.24 -19.74 7.66
N PHE A 124 7.97 -20.91 8.27
CA PHE A 124 8.88 -21.48 9.28
C PHE A 124 10.27 -21.78 8.64
N PRO A 125 11.39 -21.52 9.32
CA PRO A 125 11.51 -21.03 10.70
C PRO A 125 11.47 -19.51 10.87
N PHE A 126 11.47 -18.74 9.78
CA PHE A 126 11.54 -17.26 9.81
C PHE A 126 10.33 -16.63 10.52
N SER A 127 9.14 -17.18 10.33
CA SER A 127 7.94 -16.72 11.06
C SER A 127 8.12 -16.78 12.58
N PHE A 128 8.73 -17.84 13.10
CA PHE A 128 9.04 -17.98 14.51
C PHE A 128 10.08 -16.95 14.98
N LEU A 129 11.15 -16.75 14.20
CA LEU A 129 12.20 -15.77 14.52
C LEU A 129 11.65 -14.34 14.54
N VAL A 130 10.88 -13.96 13.51
CA VAL A 130 10.24 -12.65 13.41
C VAL A 130 9.30 -12.43 14.60
N ARG A 131 8.47 -13.42 14.94
CA ARG A 131 7.55 -13.33 16.07
C ARG A 131 8.28 -13.13 17.41
N LYS A 132 9.46 -13.72 17.57
CA LYS A 132 10.24 -13.64 18.83
C LYS A 132 11.09 -12.38 18.92
N LEU A 133 11.69 -11.95 17.81
CA LEU A 133 12.70 -10.90 17.79
C LEU A 133 12.14 -9.50 17.50
N TYR A 134 10.98 -9.42 16.84
CA TYR A 134 10.39 -8.16 16.40
C TYR A 134 9.00 -7.98 17.00
N PRO A 135 8.86 -7.37 18.20
CA PRO A 135 7.57 -7.27 18.92
C PRO A 135 6.42 -6.70 18.08
N GLN A 136 6.69 -5.69 17.24
CA GLN A 136 5.68 -5.07 16.37
C GLN A 136 5.15 -6.04 15.32
N TYR A 137 5.99 -6.91 14.75
CA TYR A 137 5.59 -7.93 13.77
C TYR A 137 5.21 -9.26 14.42
N GLY A 138 5.57 -9.46 15.69
CA GLY A 138 5.24 -10.64 16.48
C GLY A 138 3.81 -10.64 17.01
N ARG A 139 3.10 -9.51 16.91
CA ARG A 139 1.69 -9.39 17.29
C ARG A 139 0.80 -10.28 16.41
N THR A 140 -0.34 -10.68 16.95
CA THR A 140 -1.34 -11.42 16.17
C THR A 140 -2.18 -10.45 15.37
N PHE A 141 -2.21 -10.65 14.06
CA PHE A 141 -3.13 -9.99 13.16
C PHE A 141 -4.34 -10.91 12.97
N TYR A 142 -5.53 -10.35 12.93
CA TYR A 142 -6.78 -11.10 13.09
C TYR A 142 -7.68 -11.07 11.86
N GLY A 143 -7.31 -10.36 10.80
CA GLY A 143 -8.16 -10.19 9.62
C GLY A 143 -8.55 -11.52 8.94
N GLU A 144 -7.66 -12.53 8.98
CA GLU A 144 -7.92 -13.87 8.46
C GLU A 144 -8.34 -14.89 9.53
N VAL A 145 -8.50 -14.47 10.82
CA VAL A 145 -8.83 -15.39 11.92
C VAL A 145 -10.35 -15.49 12.08
N GLU A 146 -10.92 -16.61 11.64
CA GLU A 146 -12.37 -16.90 11.78
C GLU A 146 -12.79 -16.84 13.26
N GLY A 147 -13.97 -16.27 13.49
CA GLY A 147 -14.49 -16.06 14.84
C GLY A 147 -13.91 -14.84 15.58
N SER A 148 -12.89 -14.20 15.04
CA SER A 148 -12.45 -12.89 15.51
C SER A 148 -13.47 -11.80 15.13
N LYS A 149 -13.67 -10.82 16.01
CA LYS A 149 -14.47 -9.63 15.69
C LYS A 149 -13.84 -8.75 14.59
N TYR A 150 -12.62 -9.06 14.18
CA TYR A 150 -11.87 -8.37 13.12
C TYR A 150 -11.76 -9.20 11.84
N PHE A 151 -12.38 -10.38 11.79
CA PHE A 151 -12.32 -11.27 10.65
C PHE A 151 -13.04 -10.67 9.43
N TRP A 152 -12.36 -10.56 8.33
CA TRP A 152 -12.90 -10.15 7.03
C TRP A 152 -12.24 -10.83 5.84
N GLY A 153 -11.48 -11.90 6.10
CA GLY A 153 -10.73 -12.63 5.08
C GLY A 153 -11.58 -13.18 3.95
N ASP A 154 -12.85 -13.56 4.23
CA ASP A 154 -13.82 -13.97 3.23
C ASP A 154 -14.08 -12.85 2.20
N LYS A 155 -14.34 -11.62 2.67
CA LYS A 155 -14.52 -10.46 1.80
C LYS A 155 -13.22 -10.01 1.14
N TYR A 156 -12.11 -10.11 1.82
CA TYR A 156 -10.80 -9.85 1.23
C TYR A 156 -10.54 -10.74 0.01
N LYS A 157 -10.79 -12.05 0.14
CA LYS A 157 -10.66 -13.02 -0.95
C LYS A 157 -11.58 -12.72 -2.13
N GLU A 158 -12.80 -12.26 -1.85
CA GLU A 158 -13.80 -11.93 -2.87
C GLU A 158 -13.41 -10.70 -3.69
N LEU A 159 -12.93 -9.65 -3.02
CA LEU A 159 -12.75 -8.33 -3.63
C LEU A 159 -11.35 -8.09 -4.18
N PHE A 160 -10.31 -8.47 -3.41
CA PHE A 160 -8.94 -8.07 -3.75
C PHE A 160 -8.23 -9.13 -4.57
N LYS A 161 -7.77 -8.73 -5.73
CA LYS A 161 -6.98 -9.59 -6.61
C LYS A 161 -5.52 -9.66 -6.16
N TYR A 162 -4.94 -8.55 -5.72
CA TYR A 162 -3.53 -8.46 -5.40
C TYR A 162 -3.29 -7.98 -3.96
N SER A 163 -2.30 -8.61 -3.31
CA SER A 163 -1.85 -8.28 -1.96
C SER A 163 -0.33 -8.11 -1.94
N ARG A 164 0.16 -7.03 -1.32
CA ARG A 164 1.61 -6.83 -1.15
C ARG A 164 2.14 -7.76 -0.06
N ASN A 165 3.24 -8.46 -0.36
CA ASN A 165 3.89 -9.38 0.57
C ASN A 165 5.17 -8.77 1.15
N HIS A 166 6.30 -8.97 0.47
CA HIS A 166 7.61 -8.55 0.95
C HIS A 166 8.07 -7.25 0.30
N GLU A 167 9.00 -6.59 0.99
CA GLU A 167 9.69 -5.41 0.52
C GLU A 167 11.19 -5.70 0.43
N CYS A 168 11.84 -5.27 -0.64
CA CYS A 168 13.27 -5.49 -0.87
C CYS A 168 13.97 -4.18 -1.25
N GLY A 169 15.26 -4.09 -0.98
CA GLY A 169 16.08 -2.90 -1.31
C GLY A 169 16.60 -2.86 -2.76
N ASN A 170 16.20 -3.80 -3.62
CA ASN A 170 16.68 -3.88 -5.00
C ASN A 170 15.67 -3.24 -5.95
N ILE A 171 16.13 -2.44 -6.92
CA ILE A 171 15.27 -1.86 -7.95
C ILE A 171 14.58 -2.93 -8.80
N ASN A 172 15.21 -4.06 -9.03
CA ASN A 172 14.61 -5.17 -9.78
C ASN A 172 13.84 -6.10 -8.83
N THR A 173 12.56 -5.78 -8.62
CA THR A 173 11.69 -6.55 -7.71
C THR A 173 11.57 -8.02 -8.15
N ILE A 174 11.53 -8.28 -9.46
CA ILE A 174 11.39 -9.66 -9.98
C ILE A 174 12.68 -10.49 -9.80
N ALA A 175 13.84 -9.86 -9.62
CA ALA A 175 15.06 -10.59 -9.26
C ALA A 175 15.00 -11.13 -7.82
N TYR A 176 14.25 -10.45 -6.95
CA TYR A 176 13.99 -10.86 -5.59
C TYR A 176 12.84 -11.87 -5.51
N ASP A 177 11.73 -11.60 -6.23
CA ASP A 177 10.53 -12.44 -6.25
C ASP A 177 10.16 -12.81 -7.69
N LYS A 178 10.77 -13.89 -8.18
CA LYS A 178 10.74 -14.29 -9.60
C LYS A 178 9.36 -14.68 -10.12
N TYR A 179 8.45 -15.07 -9.23
CA TYR A 179 7.18 -15.66 -9.61
C TYR A 179 5.99 -14.73 -9.39
N MET A 180 6.23 -13.47 -8.99
CA MET A 180 5.16 -12.52 -8.76
C MET A 180 4.42 -12.13 -10.07
N PRO A 181 3.08 -11.96 -10.03
CA PRO A 181 2.22 -12.28 -8.90
C PRO A 181 2.02 -13.79 -8.76
N TYR A 182 2.06 -14.31 -7.54
CA TYR A 182 1.99 -15.75 -7.27
C TYR A 182 0.89 -16.11 -6.27
N ILE A 183 0.46 -17.38 -6.30
CA ILE A 183 -0.43 -17.96 -5.30
C ILE A 183 0.43 -18.61 -4.21
N ASP A 184 0.25 -18.20 -2.96
CA ASP A 184 0.84 -18.88 -1.82
C ASP A 184 -0.17 -19.86 -1.22
N HIS A 185 -0.01 -21.14 -1.48
CA HIS A 185 -0.95 -22.19 -1.05
C HIS A 185 -1.10 -22.33 0.47
N LYS A 186 -0.27 -21.68 1.27
CA LYS A 186 -0.44 -21.60 2.73
C LYS A 186 -1.33 -20.43 3.16
N ARG A 187 -1.50 -19.45 2.27
CA ARG A 187 -2.26 -18.21 2.53
C ARG A 187 -3.35 -17.95 1.48
N ASP A 188 -3.63 -18.93 0.61
CA ASP A 188 -4.61 -18.77 -0.47
C ASP A 188 -6.07 -18.87 0.00
N LYS A 189 -6.28 -19.23 1.26
CA LYS A 189 -7.64 -19.25 1.84
C LYS A 189 -8.30 -17.88 1.77
N TYR A 190 -7.55 -16.80 2.10
CA TYR A 190 -8.08 -15.44 2.17
C TYR A 190 -7.31 -14.41 1.32
N ALA A 191 -6.34 -14.81 0.53
CA ALA A 191 -5.66 -13.93 -0.42
C ALA A 191 -5.55 -14.61 -1.79
N ASN A 192 -5.65 -13.85 -2.86
CA ASN A 192 -5.55 -14.37 -4.22
C ASN A 192 -4.10 -14.41 -4.69
N TYR A 193 -3.57 -13.27 -5.10
CA TYR A 193 -2.21 -13.18 -5.64
C TYR A 193 -1.34 -12.28 -4.76
N TRP A 194 -0.11 -12.71 -4.56
CA TRP A 194 0.90 -11.96 -3.83
C TRP A 194 1.92 -11.35 -4.79
N TYR A 195 2.38 -10.15 -4.46
CA TYR A 195 3.51 -9.52 -5.12
C TYR A 195 4.44 -8.89 -4.08
N SER A 196 5.70 -8.71 -4.44
CA SER A 196 6.68 -7.98 -3.63
C SER A 196 6.91 -6.59 -4.21
N ALA A 197 7.43 -5.68 -3.41
CA ALA A 197 7.73 -4.33 -3.82
C ALA A 197 9.17 -3.93 -3.47
N THR A 198 9.69 -2.94 -4.18
CA THR A 198 10.95 -2.29 -3.84
C THR A 198 10.68 -1.24 -2.76
N PHE A 199 11.47 -1.31 -1.67
CA PHE A 199 11.33 -0.44 -0.51
C PHE A 199 11.91 0.95 -0.78
N ALA A 200 11.07 1.97 -0.84
CA ALA A 200 11.48 3.36 -0.97
C ALA A 200 10.47 4.31 -0.29
N PRO A 201 10.31 4.25 1.03
CA PRO A 201 9.18 4.87 1.73
C PRO A 201 9.21 6.41 1.74
N ASN A 202 10.28 7.02 1.30
CA ASN A 202 10.44 8.49 1.30
C ASN A 202 11.39 8.94 0.17
N PRO A 203 11.47 10.25 -0.12
CA PRO A 203 12.30 10.79 -1.21
C PRO A 203 13.78 10.39 -1.13
N GLN A 204 14.35 10.32 0.07
CA GLN A 204 15.77 9.99 0.25
C GLN A 204 16.08 8.58 -0.24
N VAL A 205 15.27 7.60 0.18
CA VAL A 205 15.43 6.21 -0.24
C VAL A 205 15.06 6.03 -1.71
N PHE A 206 13.99 6.70 -2.17
CA PHE A 206 13.60 6.68 -3.58
C PHE A 206 14.73 7.17 -4.48
N ASN A 207 15.30 8.33 -4.20
CA ASN A 207 16.39 8.91 -4.98
C ASN A 207 17.70 8.07 -4.92
N TYR A 208 17.88 7.31 -3.84
CA TYR A 208 18.99 6.36 -3.73
C TYR A 208 18.78 5.10 -4.59
N VAL A 209 17.56 4.57 -4.64
CA VAL A 209 17.21 3.36 -5.39
C VAL A 209 17.02 3.65 -6.88
N VAL A 210 16.28 4.72 -7.20
CA VAL A 210 15.93 5.12 -8.57
C VAL A 210 16.99 6.09 -9.09
N THR A 211 18.02 5.55 -9.71
CA THR A 211 19.11 6.32 -10.34
C THR A 211 19.16 6.03 -11.83
N PRO A 212 19.76 6.92 -12.65
CA PRO A 212 19.96 6.62 -14.09
C PRO A 212 20.73 5.31 -14.31
N HIS A 213 21.62 4.94 -13.40
CA HIS A 213 22.34 3.66 -13.46
C HIS A 213 21.43 2.48 -13.20
N SER A 214 20.64 2.53 -12.13
CA SER A 214 19.73 1.43 -11.75
C SER A 214 18.59 1.25 -12.75
N ILE A 215 18.09 2.34 -13.36
CA ILE A 215 17.10 2.26 -14.44
C ILE A 215 17.70 1.59 -15.67
N ARG A 216 18.87 2.01 -16.13
CA ARG A 216 19.57 1.32 -17.25
C ARG A 216 19.85 -0.14 -16.95
N HIS A 217 20.22 -0.46 -15.71
CA HIS A 217 20.38 -1.86 -15.32
C HIS A 217 19.07 -2.63 -15.43
N LEU A 218 17.96 -2.05 -14.92
CA LEU A 218 16.64 -2.66 -15.00
C LEU A 218 16.21 -2.93 -16.46
N GLU A 219 16.45 -1.98 -17.35
CA GLU A 219 16.19 -2.10 -18.80
C GLU A 219 17.05 -3.22 -19.43
N ASN A 220 18.35 -3.21 -19.18
CA ASN A 220 19.30 -4.17 -19.76
C ASN A 220 19.02 -5.63 -19.37
N VAL A 221 18.51 -5.85 -18.16
CA VAL A 221 18.17 -7.22 -17.70
C VAL A 221 16.71 -7.61 -17.98
N GLY A 222 15.93 -6.74 -18.62
CA GLY A 222 14.50 -6.97 -18.84
C GLY A 222 13.73 -7.10 -17.53
N GLY A 223 14.09 -6.30 -16.51
CA GLY A 223 13.59 -6.42 -15.16
C GLY A 223 12.20 -5.78 -14.94
N CYS A 224 11.70 -5.94 -13.73
CA CYS A 224 10.44 -5.32 -13.28
C CYS A 224 10.66 -4.67 -11.91
N CYS A 225 10.28 -3.40 -11.80
CA CYS A 225 10.25 -2.66 -10.54
C CYS A 225 8.80 -2.35 -10.17
N ILE A 226 8.37 -2.79 -9.00
CA ILE A 226 7.17 -2.30 -8.33
C ILE A 226 7.68 -1.62 -7.06
N ILE A 227 7.77 -0.30 -7.07
CA ILE A 227 8.29 0.47 -5.93
C ILE A 227 7.15 1.00 -5.08
N PHE A 228 7.22 0.84 -3.75
CA PHE A 228 6.29 1.51 -2.87
C PHE A 228 6.93 2.73 -2.23
N THR A 229 6.14 3.78 -2.04
CA THR A 229 6.56 5.03 -1.42
C THR A 229 5.37 5.75 -0.78
N HIS A 230 5.62 6.87 -0.09
CA HIS A 230 4.59 7.75 0.45
C HIS A 230 4.75 9.12 -0.21
N LEU A 231 3.96 9.41 -1.23
CA LEU A 231 4.07 10.65 -2.00
C LEU A 231 3.72 11.91 -1.20
N GLY A 232 3.07 11.77 -0.05
CA GLY A 232 2.86 12.87 0.90
C GLY A 232 4.16 13.54 1.36
N TYR A 233 5.32 12.86 1.27
CA TYR A 233 6.63 13.41 1.63
C TYR A 233 7.33 14.18 0.51
N TYR A 234 6.83 14.15 -0.73
CA TYR A 234 7.54 14.66 -1.92
C TYR A 234 7.25 16.12 -2.23
N TYR A 235 6.33 16.73 -1.49
CA TYR A 235 6.04 18.16 -1.58
C TYR A 235 6.17 18.81 -0.21
N LYS A 236 7.14 19.73 -0.08
CA LYS A 236 7.39 20.46 1.17
C LYS A 236 7.74 21.92 0.88
N ASN A 237 7.26 22.82 1.73
CA ASN A 237 7.56 24.26 1.64
C ASN A 237 7.25 24.85 0.25
N GLY A 238 6.19 24.40 -0.40
CA GLY A 238 5.79 24.92 -1.72
C GLY A 238 6.58 24.36 -2.90
N GLN A 239 7.40 23.31 -2.70
CA GLN A 239 8.26 22.75 -3.75
C GLN A 239 8.22 21.22 -3.77
N LEU A 240 8.30 20.64 -4.97
CA LEU A 240 8.52 19.21 -5.17
C LEU A 240 9.98 18.86 -4.79
N ASP A 241 10.18 17.62 -4.35
CA ASP A 241 11.54 17.09 -4.16
C ASP A 241 12.31 17.10 -5.48
N SER A 242 13.44 17.79 -5.50
CA SER A 242 14.22 17.98 -6.73
C SER A 242 14.78 16.67 -7.29
N GLY A 243 15.20 15.77 -6.39
CA GLY A 243 15.67 14.45 -6.81
C GLY A 243 14.59 13.64 -7.49
N PHE A 244 13.35 13.67 -6.99
CA PHE A 244 12.20 13.03 -7.62
C PHE A 244 11.88 13.61 -9.00
N VAL A 245 11.92 14.94 -9.13
CA VAL A 245 11.67 15.63 -10.42
C VAL A 245 12.70 15.28 -11.48
N GLU A 246 13.93 15.00 -11.08
CA GLU A 246 15.04 14.65 -11.98
C GLU A 246 15.04 13.18 -12.43
N ARG A 247 14.32 12.29 -11.72
CA ARG A 247 14.29 10.84 -12.00
C ARG A 247 13.22 10.47 -13.00
#